data_e1f2375edd8dc9274310332b91ddf296
#
_entry.id   e1f2375edd8dc9274310332b91ddf296
#
_cell.length_a   1.000
_cell.length_b   1.000
_cell.length_c   1.000
_cell.angle_alpha   90.00
_cell.angle_beta   90.00
_cell.angle_gamma   90.00
#
_symmetry.space_group_name_H-M   'P 1'
#
loop_
_entity.id
_entity.type
_entity.pdbx_description
1 polymer ?
#
loop_
_entity_poly.entity_id
_entity_poly.type
_entity_poly.pdbx_seq_one_letter_code
_entity_poly.pdbx_strand_id
1 'polypeptide(L)'
;MLYSNTGLYFLIDGTDRTLTATMNDDFLDLWTEDVFEVFLWTDERSPVYFEYEISPLNRELAILVPNFGGQFLGWRPWHYEGGRATRKATSVIGGPKQAHASIQGWRAEFFIPYTLLRPLQNVPPKEGARWRANFYRMDYDGGQRTQWEWARVGESFHEYLKFGELQFAGR
;
A
#
# COMPACT_ATOMS: atom_id res chain seq x y z
N MET A 1 10.68 -5.23 2.19
CA MET A 1 10.89 -3.99 1.41
C MET A 1 12.38 -3.75 1.22
N LEU A 2 12.76 -3.22 0.07
CA LEU A 2 14.11 -2.72 -0.25
C LEU A 2 13.98 -1.28 -0.77
N TYR A 3 15.10 -0.56 -0.83
CA TYR A 3 15.14 0.76 -1.40
C TYR A 3 16.42 1.00 -2.22
N SER A 4 16.36 1.98 -3.10
CA SER A 4 17.48 2.43 -3.95
C SER A 4 17.57 3.96 -3.96
N ASN A 5 18.36 4.51 -4.87
CA ASN A 5 18.41 5.96 -5.09
C ASN A 5 17.18 6.49 -5.85
N THR A 6 16.34 5.61 -6.40
CA THR A 6 15.22 5.99 -7.27
C THR A 6 13.85 5.66 -6.72
N GLY A 7 13.73 4.79 -5.72
CA GLY A 7 12.44 4.41 -5.15
C GLY A 7 12.49 3.22 -4.20
N LEU A 8 11.32 2.78 -3.82
CA LEU A 8 11.05 1.69 -2.90
C LEU A 8 10.58 0.46 -3.66
N TYR A 9 11.02 -0.72 -3.25
CA TYR A 9 10.64 -2.02 -3.81
C TYR A 9 9.92 -2.83 -2.75
N PHE A 10 8.76 -3.33 -3.10
CA PHE A 10 7.95 -4.16 -2.23
C PHE A 10 7.75 -5.54 -2.85
N LEU A 11 7.78 -6.55 -2.01
CA LEU A 11 7.30 -7.89 -2.29
C LEU A 11 6.44 -8.28 -1.09
N ILE A 12 5.17 -8.54 -1.34
CA ILE A 12 4.20 -8.95 -0.33
C ILE A 12 3.51 -10.20 -0.86
N ASP A 13 3.37 -11.21 -0.04
CA ASP A 13 2.60 -12.41 -0.34
C ASP A 13 1.78 -12.84 0.87
N GLY A 14 0.65 -13.47 0.60
CA GLY A 14 -0.25 -13.99 1.60
C GLY A 14 -1.00 -15.22 1.12
N THR A 15 -1.32 -16.10 2.07
CA THR A 15 -2.24 -17.21 1.82
C THR A 15 -3.66 -16.68 1.66
N ASP A 16 -4.43 -17.34 0.81
CA ASP A 16 -5.79 -16.93 0.47
C ASP A 16 -6.53 -18.15 -0.06
N ARG A 17 -7.85 -18.21 0.04
CA ARG A 17 -8.64 -19.36 -0.42
C ARG A 17 -9.52 -19.02 -1.62
N THR A 18 -9.95 -17.77 -1.72
CA THR A 18 -10.83 -17.33 -2.80
C THR A 18 -10.40 -15.94 -3.23
N LEU A 19 -10.05 -15.76 -4.48
CA LEU A 19 -9.67 -14.45 -5.02
C LEU A 19 -10.89 -13.54 -5.10
N THR A 20 -11.10 -12.71 -4.09
CA THR A 20 -12.20 -11.75 -4.02
C THR A 20 -11.74 -10.41 -4.58
N ALA A 21 -11.63 -10.33 -5.90
CA ALA A 21 -11.28 -9.11 -6.63
C ALA A 21 -12.02 -9.10 -7.96
N THR A 22 -12.82 -8.05 -8.17
CA THR A 22 -13.65 -7.89 -9.38
C THR A 22 -13.37 -6.59 -10.12
N MET A 23 -12.70 -5.63 -9.48
CA MET A 23 -12.39 -4.33 -10.06
C MET A 23 -11.34 -4.45 -11.15
N ASN A 24 -11.64 -3.89 -12.33
CA ASN A 24 -10.83 -4.02 -13.54
C ASN A 24 -10.16 -2.72 -13.98
N ASP A 25 -10.30 -1.64 -13.20
CA ASP A 25 -9.66 -0.36 -13.45
C ASP A 25 -8.84 0.09 -12.25
N ASP A 26 -7.81 0.90 -12.50
CA ASP A 26 -7.05 1.57 -11.47
C ASP A 26 -7.89 2.71 -10.84
N PHE A 27 -7.53 3.13 -9.63
CA PHE A 27 -8.18 4.22 -8.89
C PHE A 27 -9.65 3.97 -8.48
N LEU A 28 -10.04 2.71 -8.34
CA LEU A 28 -11.27 2.28 -7.70
C LEU A 28 -11.04 2.00 -6.20
N ASP A 29 -12.11 1.83 -5.45
CA ASP A 29 -12.12 1.60 -4.00
C ASP A 29 -11.65 0.18 -3.63
N LEU A 30 -10.37 -0.14 -3.92
CA LEU A 30 -9.80 -1.48 -3.83
C LEU A 30 -9.89 -2.07 -2.42
N TRP A 31 -9.90 -1.23 -1.36
CA TRP A 31 -10.03 -1.67 0.05
C TRP A 31 -11.32 -2.43 0.35
N THR A 32 -12.29 -2.42 -0.56
CA THR A 32 -13.55 -3.16 -0.42
C THR A 32 -13.46 -4.61 -0.90
N GLU A 33 -12.31 -5.02 -1.44
CA GLU A 33 -11.97 -6.35 -1.93
C GLU A 33 -10.60 -6.79 -1.38
N ASP A 34 -10.06 -7.93 -1.86
CA ASP A 34 -8.73 -8.37 -1.49
C ASP A 34 -7.67 -7.37 -1.93
N VAL A 35 -6.85 -6.92 -1.02
CA VAL A 35 -5.88 -5.87 -1.27
C VAL A 35 -4.68 -5.96 -0.33
N PHE A 36 -3.50 -5.58 -0.82
CA PHE A 36 -2.36 -5.15 0.01
C PHE A 36 -2.24 -3.64 -0.02
N GLU A 37 -1.95 -3.06 1.14
CA GLU A 37 -1.84 -1.62 1.30
C GLU A 37 -0.52 -1.23 1.95
N VAL A 38 0.04 -0.11 1.51
CA VAL A 38 1.28 0.48 2.03
C VAL A 38 1.04 1.95 2.33
N PHE A 39 1.15 2.33 3.61
CA PHE A 39 0.99 3.70 4.08
C PHE A 39 2.36 4.25 4.47
N LEU A 40 2.73 5.42 3.94
CA LEU A 40 4.04 6.04 4.12
C LEU A 40 3.89 7.50 4.57
N TRP A 41 4.18 7.76 5.84
CA TRP A 41 4.26 9.11 6.41
C TRP A 41 5.72 9.51 6.55
N THR A 42 6.21 10.19 5.55
CA THR A 42 7.64 10.43 5.34
C THR A 42 8.24 11.52 6.22
N ASP A 43 7.40 12.39 6.79
CA ASP A 43 7.79 13.42 7.76
C ASP A 43 6.61 13.72 8.69
N GLU A 44 6.78 13.46 9.98
CA GLU A 44 5.74 13.62 11.01
C GLU A 44 5.29 15.09 11.20
N ARG A 45 6.06 16.05 10.68
CA ARG A 45 5.69 17.47 10.67
C ARG A 45 4.78 17.85 9.50
N SER A 46 4.65 16.97 8.52
CA SER A 46 3.81 17.17 7.35
C SER A 46 2.40 16.65 7.59
N PRO A 47 1.35 17.44 7.33
CA PRO A 47 -0.03 17.00 7.56
C PRO A 47 -0.57 16.16 6.40
N VAL A 48 0.26 15.30 5.81
CA VAL A 48 -0.11 14.42 4.69
C VAL A 48 0.78 13.18 4.66
N TYR A 49 0.19 12.03 4.38
CA TYR A 49 0.92 10.81 4.05
C TYR A 49 0.44 10.24 2.71
N PHE A 50 1.21 9.29 2.18
CA PHE A 50 0.93 8.58 0.95
C PHE A 50 0.40 7.18 1.28
N GLU A 51 -0.60 6.76 0.53
CA GLU A 51 -1.17 5.43 0.59
C GLU A 51 -1.16 4.81 -0.80
N TYR A 52 -0.83 3.55 -0.85
CA TYR A 52 -0.80 2.76 -2.07
C TYR A 52 -1.50 1.42 -1.82
N GLU A 53 -2.44 1.10 -2.67
CA GLU A 53 -3.16 -0.15 -2.66
C GLU A 53 -2.91 -0.93 -3.96
N ILE A 54 -2.89 -2.26 -3.86
CA ILE A 54 -2.76 -3.15 -5.00
C ILE A 54 -3.63 -4.39 -4.83
N SER A 55 -4.46 -4.68 -5.84
CA SER A 55 -5.33 -5.86 -5.86
C SER A 55 -4.66 -7.07 -6.51
N PRO A 56 -5.16 -8.30 -6.28
CA PRO A 56 -4.68 -9.50 -6.99
C PRO A 56 -4.79 -9.39 -8.51
N LEU A 57 -5.75 -8.63 -9.03
CA LEU A 57 -5.92 -8.39 -10.48
C LEU A 57 -4.94 -7.36 -11.06
N ASN A 58 -3.93 -6.93 -10.27
CA ASN A 58 -2.92 -5.96 -10.67
C ASN A 58 -3.49 -4.55 -10.91
N ARG A 59 -4.54 -4.18 -10.17
CA ARG A 59 -5.09 -2.82 -10.13
C ARG A 59 -4.54 -2.09 -8.93
N GLU A 60 -4.39 -0.79 -9.05
CA GLU A 60 -3.81 0.03 -7.99
C GLU A 60 -4.62 1.28 -7.69
N LEU A 61 -4.49 1.74 -6.47
CA LEU A 61 -4.96 3.04 -6.02
C LEU A 61 -3.81 3.74 -5.29
N ALA A 62 -3.37 4.87 -5.83
CA ALA A 62 -2.39 5.74 -5.19
C ALA A 62 -3.10 7.00 -4.72
N ILE A 63 -3.01 7.33 -3.43
CA ILE A 63 -3.70 8.48 -2.85
C ILE A 63 -2.78 9.29 -1.92
N LEU A 64 -3.11 10.55 -1.75
CA LEU A 64 -2.60 11.40 -0.67
C LEU A 64 -3.68 11.55 0.38
N VAL A 65 -3.30 11.38 1.64
CA VAL A 65 -4.19 11.42 2.79
C VAL A 65 -3.81 12.60 3.68
N PRO A 66 -4.55 13.71 3.58
CA PRO A 66 -4.42 14.82 4.52
C PRO A 66 -4.80 14.38 5.93
N ASN A 67 -4.06 14.90 6.92
CA ASN A 67 -4.30 14.60 8.33
C ASN A 67 -3.94 15.81 9.20
N PHE A 68 -4.56 15.94 10.36
CA PHE A 68 -4.23 16.97 11.34
C PHE A 68 -4.70 16.58 12.73
N GLY A 69 -3.83 16.76 13.74
CA GLY A 69 -4.20 16.56 15.15
C GLY A 69 -4.72 15.14 15.48
N GLY A 70 -4.21 14.12 14.80
CA GLY A 70 -4.66 12.74 14.95
C GLY A 70 -5.90 12.39 14.11
N GLN A 71 -6.43 13.34 13.34
CA GLN A 71 -7.64 13.15 12.55
C GLN A 71 -7.32 12.87 11.08
N PHE A 72 -7.99 11.89 10.52
CA PHE A 72 -8.08 11.64 9.09
C PHE A 72 -9.00 12.70 8.45
N LEU A 73 -8.53 13.36 7.40
CA LEU A 73 -9.25 14.45 6.72
C LEU A 73 -9.69 14.08 5.29
N GLY A 74 -9.90 12.78 5.04
CA GLY A 74 -10.24 12.26 3.73
C GLY A 74 -8.99 11.92 2.91
N TRP A 75 -9.19 11.68 1.63
CA TRP A 75 -8.13 11.31 0.71
C TRP A 75 -8.34 11.94 -0.67
N ARG A 76 -7.26 11.96 -1.50
CA ARG A 76 -7.30 12.43 -2.88
C ARG A 76 -6.56 11.47 -3.78
N PRO A 77 -7.13 11.04 -4.90
CA PRO A 77 -6.41 10.29 -5.92
C PRO A 77 -5.14 11.05 -6.33
N TRP A 78 -4.02 10.33 -6.37
CA TRP A 78 -2.72 10.88 -6.74
C TRP A 78 -2.30 10.32 -8.09
N HIS A 79 -2.98 10.78 -9.14
CA HIS A 79 -2.72 10.36 -10.51
C HIS A 79 -1.30 10.70 -10.95
N TYR A 80 -0.75 9.86 -11.79
CA TYR A 80 0.61 9.99 -12.28
C TYR A 80 0.74 9.45 -13.71
N GLU A 81 1.83 9.86 -14.37
CA GLU A 81 2.22 9.40 -15.70
C GLU A 81 3.74 9.45 -15.88
N GLY A 82 4.25 8.82 -16.92
CA GLY A 82 5.66 8.84 -17.29
C GLY A 82 6.59 8.35 -16.17
N GLY A 83 7.61 9.13 -15.86
CA GLY A 83 8.61 8.79 -14.84
C GLY A 83 8.10 8.77 -13.39
N ARG A 84 6.84 9.10 -13.16
CA ARG A 84 6.17 8.99 -11.86
C ARG A 84 5.40 7.69 -11.71
N ALA A 85 5.22 6.93 -12.79
CA ALA A 85 4.46 5.68 -12.77
C ALA A 85 5.11 4.63 -11.87
N THR A 86 4.29 3.92 -11.12
CA THR A 86 4.66 2.68 -10.44
C THR A 86 4.99 1.60 -11.47
N ARG A 87 5.75 0.59 -11.04
CA ARG A 87 5.86 -0.67 -11.78
C ARG A 87 5.33 -1.77 -10.90
N LYS A 88 4.38 -2.54 -11.39
CA LYS A 88 3.66 -3.51 -10.57
C LYS A 88 3.42 -4.82 -11.33
N ALA A 89 3.44 -5.91 -10.60
CA ALA A 89 3.01 -7.22 -11.07
C ALA A 89 2.38 -7.99 -9.92
N THR A 90 1.33 -8.74 -10.23
CA THR A 90 0.72 -9.67 -9.28
C THR A 90 0.64 -11.06 -9.87
N SER A 91 0.76 -12.07 -9.03
CA SER A 91 0.62 -13.47 -9.38
C SER A 91 -0.24 -14.20 -8.36
N VAL A 92 -0.96 -15.22 -8.83
CA VAL A 92 -1.80 -16.09 -8.00
C VAL A 92 -1.12 -17.42 -7.82
N ILE A 93 -1.25 -18.03 -6.66
CA ILE A 93 -0.66 -19.29 -6.27
C ILE A 93 -1.80 -20.32 -6.15
N GLY A 94 -1.64 -21.46 -6.83
CA GLY A 94 -2.56 -22.59 -6.69
C GLY A 94 -3.91 -22.48 -7.38
N GLY A 95 -4.09 -21.49 -8.28
CA GLY A 95 -5.31 -21.30 -9.03
C GLY A 95 -5.19 -20.28 -10.15
N PRO A 96 -6.27 -20.02 -10.91
CA PRO A 96 -6.27 -18.99 -11.95
C PRO A 96 -6.39 -17.59 -11.36
N LYS A 97 -5.79 -16.60 -12.02
CA LYS A 97 -5.93 -15.18 -11.70
C LYS A 97 -7.26 -14.64 -12.24
N GLN A 98 -8.32 -15.00 -11.57
CA GLN A 98 -9.70 -14.69 -11.97
C GLN A 98 -10.56 -14.49 -10.73
N ALA A 99 -11.47 -13.52 -10.77
CA ALA A 99 -12.43 -13.26 -9.70
C ALA A 99 -13.17 -14.55 -9.26
N HIS A 100 -13.30 -14.70 -7.96
CA HIS A 100 -13.95 -15.83 -7.29
C HIS A 100 -13.29 -17.21 -7.50
N ALA A 101 -12.09 -17.25 -8.06
CA ALA A 101 -11.34 -18.49 -8.19
C ALA A 101 -10.86 -19.02 -6.83
N SER A 102 -10.90 -20.34 -6.68
CA SER A 102 -10.22 -21.00 -5.56
C SER A 102 -8.71 -20.95 -5.79
N ILE A 103 -7.97 -20.50 -4.79
CA ILE A 103 -6.52 -20.27 -4.83
C ILE A 103 -5.86 -20.75 -3.54
N GLN A 104 -4.55 -20.65 -3.43
CA GLN A 104 -3.78 -20.90 -2.21
C GLN A 104 -3.14 -19.63 -1.66
N GLY A 105 -3.14 -18.57 -2.46
CA GLY A 105 -2.58 -17.28 -2.09
C GLY A 105 -2.29 -16.42 -3.32
N TRP A 106 -1.79 -15.22 -3.06
CA TRP A 106 -1.34 -14.34 -4.10
C TRP A 106 -0.17 -13.47 -3.64
N ARG A 107 0.51 -12.90 -4.61
CA ARG A 107 1.73 -12.10 -4.41
C ARG A 107 1.64 -10.82 -5.22
N ALA A 108 2.11 -9.73 -4.63
CA ALA A 108 2.34 -8.46 -5.30
C ALA A 108 3.81 -8.08 -5.22
N GLU A 109 4.38 -7.71 -6.35
CA GLU A 109 5.69 -7.09 -6.47
C GLU A 109 5.53 -5.73 -7.13
N PHE A 110 6.02 -4.66 -6.48
CA PHE A 110 5.86 -3.32 -7.02
C PHE A 110 6.98 -2.37 -6.60
N PHE A 111 7.18 -1.37 -7.44
CA PHE A 111 8.15 -0.30 -7.26
C PHE A 111 7.43 1.04 -7.21
N ILE A 112 7.66 1.80 -6.17
CA ILE A 112 7.18 3.17 -6.00
C ILE A 112 8.34 4.13 -6.22
N PRO A 113 8.40 4.90 -7.33
CA PRO A 113 9.47 5.84 -7.57
C PRO A 113 9.36 7.04 -6.63
N TYR A 114 10.48 7.59 -6.16
CA TYR A 114 10.46 8.78 -5.31
C TYR A 114 9.86 10.01 -6.01
N THR A 115 9.87 10.02 -7.33
CA THR A 115 9.19 11.07 -8.11
C THR A 115 7.66 11.05 -7.91
N LEU A 116 7.05 9.89 -7.62
CA LEU A 116 5.64 9.79 -7.29
C LEU A 116 5.35 10.37 -5.90
N LEU A 117 6.25 10.18 -4.95
CA LEU A 117 6.08 10.63 -3.56
C LEU A 117 6.23 12.16 -3.40
N ARG A 118 6.62 12.89 -4.42
CA ARG A 118 6.56 14.36 -4.37
C ARG A 118 5.09 14.81 -4.40
N PRO A 119 4.66 15.74 -3.55
CA PRO A 119 5.43 16.77 -2.82
C PRO A 119 5.79 16.42 -1.36
N LEU A 120 5.75 15.15 -0.95
CA LEU A 120 6.10 14.79 0.42
C LEU A 120 7.53 15.20 0.77
N GLN A 121 7.72 15.59 2.04
CA GLN A 121 9.03 15.94 2.56
C GLN A 121 9.87 14.70 2.87
N ASN A 122 11.19 14.88 3.08
CA ASN A 122 12.11 13.78 3.43
C ASN A 122 12.17 12.63 2.39
N VAL A 123 11.98 12.97 1.11
CA VAL A 123 12.03 12.07 -0.04
C VAL A 123 13.04 12.59 -1.06
N PRO A 124 14.01 11.78 -1.51
CA PRO A 124 14.37 10.43 -1.06
C PRO A 124 14.89 10.40 0.38
N PRO A 125 14.72 9.27 1.09
CA PRO A 125 15.27 9.12 2.42
C PRO A 125 16.79 9.07 2.37
N LYS A 126 17.44 9.72 3.33
CA LYS A 126 18.87 9.54 3.57
C LYS A 126 19.10 8.29 4.43
N GLU A 127 20.34 7.78 4.43
CA GLU A 127 20.75 6.75 5.37
C GLU A 127 20.48 7.19 6.82
N GLY A 128 19.88 6.31 7.62
CA GLY A 128 19.44 6.60 8.97
C GLY A 128 18.13 7.36 9.08
N ALA A 129 17.54 7.79 7.95
CA ALA A 129 16.23 8.45 7.97
C ALA A 129 15.16 7.51 8.55
N ARG A 130 14.16 8.11 9.17
CA ARG A 130 13.02 7.40 9.74
C ARG A 130 11.73 7.97 9.16
N TRP A 131 10.84 7.07 8.75
CA TRP A 131 9.48 7.36 8.37
C TRP A 131 8.51 6.62 9.27
N ARG A 132 7.31 7.12 9.41
CA ARG A 132 6.20 6.31 9.93
C ARG A 132 5.57 5.57 8.75
N ALA A 133 5.25 4.31 8.96
CA ALA A 133 4.64 3.47 7.94
C ALA A 133 3.71 2.44 8.53
N ASN A 134 2.80 1.94 7.74
CA ASN A 134 2.10 0.70 8.05
C ASN A 134 1.84 -0.11 6.78
N PHE A 135 1.65 -1.39 6.96
CA PHE A 135 1.37 -2.34 5.88
C PHE A 135 0.13 -3.13 6.29
N TYR A 136 -0.82 -3.24 5.37
CA TYR A 136 -2.08 -3.89 5.64
C TYR A 136 -2.42 -4.91 4.58
N ARG A 137 -3.25 -5.85 4.96
CA ARG A 137 -3.95 -6.74 4.07
C ARG A 137 -5.42 -6.78 4.44
N MET A 138 -6.27 -6.69 3.43
CA MET A 138 -7.68 -7.02 3.51
C MET A 138 -7.94 -8.31 2.73
N ASP A 139 -8.80 -9.16 3.28
CA ASP A 139 -9.20 -10.46 2.73
C ASP A 139 -10.69 -10.64 2.98
N TYR A 140 -11.41 -11.02 1.95
CA TYR A 140 -12.87 -11.11 1.96
C TYR A 140 -13.38 -12.53 1.69
N ASP A 141 -12.69 -13.52 2.19
CA ASP A 141 -13.07 -14.93 2.07
C ASP A 141 -14.49 -15.21 2.59
N GLY A 142 -15.34 -15.77 1.72
CA GLY A 142 -16.71 -16.15 2.09
C GLY A 142 -17.59 -14.98 2.51
N GLY A 143 -17.28 -13.78 2.08
CA GLY A 143 -18.01 -12.54 2.44
C GLY A 143 -17.67 -12.02 3.84
N GLN A 144 -16.69 -12.59 4.51
CA GLN A 144 -16.19 -12.11 5.79
C GLN A 144 -14.88 -11.36 5.60
N ARG A 145 -14.85 -10.14 6.13
CA ARG A 145 -13.65 -9.30 6.12
C ARG A 145 -12.70 -9.74 7.24
N THR A 146 -11.48 -10.09 6.85
CA THR A 146 -10.33 -10.27 7.75
C THR A 146 -9.27 -9.23 7.41
N GLN A 147 -8.60 -8.68 8.43
CA GLN A 147 -7.56 -7.68 8.24
C GLN A 147 -6.31 -8.04 9.02
N TRP A 148 -5.15 -7.69 8.46
CA TRP A 148 -3.84 -7.79 9.10
C TRP A 148 -3.13 -6.45 8.99
N GLU A 149 -2.35 -6.15 9.99
CA GLU A 149 -1.59 -4.92 10.10
C GLU A 149 -0.19 -5.20 10.65
N TRP A 150 0.81 -4.53 10.12
CA TRP A 150 2.18 -4.66 10.60
C TRP A 150 2.37 -3.98 11.97
N ALA A 151 1.98 -2.74 12.09
CA ALA A 151 1.91 -2.05 13.37
C ALA A 151 0.44 -1.94 13.80
N ARG A 152 0.17 -2.32 15.05
CA ARG A 152 -1.20 -2.36 15.54
C ARG A 152 -1.80 -0.96 15.61
N VAL A 153 -2.88 -0.76 14.89
CA VAL A 153 -3.75 0.41 14.97
C VAL A 153 -5.02 0.08 15.78
N GLY A 154 -6.02 0.91 15.79
CA GLY A 154 -7.28 0.69 16.50
C GLY A 154 -8.41 0.32 15.55
N GLU A 155 -9.39 1.20 15.48
CA GLU A 155 -10.61 0.98 14.68
C GLU A 155 -10.43 1.31 13.20
N SER A 156 -9.45 2.17 12.88
CA SER A 156 -9.20 2.64 11.52
C SER A 156 -7.75 2.46 11.11
N PHE A 157 -7.51 2.06 9.86
CA PHE A 157 -6.18 2.05 9.24
C PHE A 157 -5.54 3.46 9.20
N HIS A 158 -6.35 4.51 9.25
CA HIS A 158 -5.91 5.90 9.24
C HIS A 158 -5.53 6.46 10.62
N GLU A 159 -5.39 5.63 11.64
CA GLU A 159 -4.82 6.04 12.94
C GLU A 159 -3.29 6.24 12.83
N TYR A 160 -2.87 7.15 11.98
CA TYR A 160 -1.51 7.37 11.53
C TYR A 160 -0.50 7.64 12.65
N LEU A 161 -0.95 8.16 13.80
CA LEU A 161 -0.10 8.34 14.98
C LEU A 161 0.39 7.00 15.58
N LYS A 162 -0.27 5.88 15.24
CA LYS A 162 0.08 4.52 15.65
C LYS A 162 0.92 3.76 14.62
N PHE A 163 1.23 4.36 13.48
CA PHE A 163 2.09 3.72 12.48
C PHE A 163 3.44 3.34 13.06
N GLY A 164 3.96 2.22 12.61
CA GLY A 164 5.28 1.74 12.97
C GLY A 164 6.40 2.66 12.45
N GLU A 165 7.60 2.46 12.94
CA GLU A 165 8.78 3.18 12.49
C GLU A 165 9.53 2.36 11.43
N LEU A 166 9.79 2.96 10.30
CA LEU A 166 10.58 2.42 9.20
C LEU A 166 11.93 3.14 9.16
N GLN A 167 13.01 2.44 9.47
CA GLN A 167 14.36 2.99 9.44
C GLN A 167 15.08 2.57 8.15
N PHE A 168 15.68 3.53 7.46
CA PHE A 168 16.49 3.31 6.26
C PHE A 168 17.94 3.03 6.66
N ALA A 169 18.30 1.74 6.73
CA ALA A 169 19.67 1.32 7.03
C ALA A 169 20.59 1.50 5.79
N GLY A 170 21.87 1.77 6.03
CA GLY A 170 22.87 1.77 4.98
C GLY A 170 23.03 0.39 4.31
N ARG A 171 23.63 0.40 3.11
CA ARG A 171 23.97 -0.81 2.36
C ARG A 171 25.20 -1.50 2.91
#